data_23140b9f957764533d7a7a9ffae21d38
#
_entry.id   23140b9f957764533d7a7a9ffae21d38
#
_cell.length_a   1.000
_cell.length_b   1.000
_cell.length_c   1.000
_cell.angle_alpha   90.00
_cell.angle_beta   90.00
_cell.angle_gamma   90.00
#
_symmetry.space_group_name_H-M   'P 1'
#
loop_
_entity.id
_entity.type
_entity.pdbx_description
1 polymer ?
#
loop_
_entity_poly.entity_id
_entity_poly.type
_entity_poly.pdbx_seq_one_letter_code
_entity_poly.pdbx_strand_id
1 'polypeptide(L)'
;MNELSDDIAEELARGYDDPLRFVLWAFPWGESPELSIVPLPEPWASKYPGSKFGPDKWACEVLDEIGQQVRANGFDGIHAVKPIRLAVASGHGIGKSFLTACLVIWILATRPNCKGVVTANTAAQLKTKTFAEISKWLRRSIVADMFEIKAESIEAKEAPESWRVDAQTCKEENSESFAGQHSASSTSFYIFDEASAVPDVIWEVAEGGLTDGEPMMFVFGNPTRNTGRFRECFGKRKNVWSTRQIDSRSVFITNKEQMEEWRKEYGEDSDFFKVRVKGEFPSQSDKQFIPSGLVMEAARRDMPHNGATCAIIGVDVARFGDDDSVIYTRIGRGWLPIKRFKGLSTTQLVAKVKQHFDEVRALGFPRDRIYINVDEGGVGGGPKDQLRDDGYPVRGIQFGAGADDPKTYARLREEMWGRMKLWLMDGGTIPNDQGLIDDLTAPEYDILPGGQIKLESKKDMKKRGMPSPDSADALALTFAYKIEEYIPLAELEYRNRRSGRRDYDPFACLK
;
A
#
# COMPACT_ATOMS: atom_id res chain seq x y z
N MET A 1 -8.50 -48.11 12.77
CA MET A 1 -7.84 -47.08 13.61
C MET A 1 -6.35 -47.44 13.63
N ASN A 2 -5.52 -46.65 12.94
CA ASN A 2 -4.08 -46.73 13.23
C ASN A 2 -3.93 -46.04 14.60
N GLU A 3 -3.66 -46.81 15.63
CA GLU A 3 -3.27 -46.28 16.92
C GLU A 3 -2.05 -45.37 16.66
N LEU A 4 -2.14 -44.09 17.05
CA LEU A 4 -0.96 -43.23 17.15
C LEU A 4 0.05 -44.00 18.00
N SER A 5 1.30 -44.10 17.53
CA SER A 5 2.32 -44.70 18.37
C SER A 5 2.39 -43.92 19.69
N ASP A 6 2.58 -44.59 20.80
CA ASP A 6 2.68 -43.96 22.13
C ASP A 6 3.67 -42.79 22.13
N ASP A 7 4.75 -42.91 21.36
CA ASP A 7 5.76 -41.86 21.18
C ASP A 7 5.20 -40.57 20.53
N ILE A 8 4.33 -40.70 19.54
CA ILE A 8 3.70 -39.53 18.89
C ILE A 8 2.73 -38.86 19.85
N ALA A 9 1.91 -39.64 20.56
CA ALA A 9 0.98 -39.11 21.54
C ALA A 9 1.70 -38.36 22.69
N GLU A 10 2.85 -38.89 23.17
CA GLU A 10 3.65 -38.20 24.17
C GLU A 10 4.24 -36.88 23.69
N GLU A 11 4.78 -36.83 22.46
CA GLU A 11 5.32 -35.58 21.89
C GLU A 11 4.24 -34.57 21.59
N LEU A 12 3.04 -34.98 21.17
CA LEU A 12 1.89 -34.08 21.03
C LEU A 12 1.48 -33.45 22.38
N ALA A 13 1.42 -34.25 23.43
CA ALA A 13 1.14 -33.77 24.78
C ALA A 13 2.20 -32.76 25.28
N ARG A 14 3.48 -33.04 25.04
CA ARG A 14 4.57 -32.10 25.35
C ARG A 14 4.57 -30.82 24.52
N GLY A 15 4.07 -30.90 23.28
CA GLY A 15 3.94 -29.78 22.37
C GLY A 15 2.71 -28.93 22.61
N TYR A 16 1.77 -29.35 23.44
CA TYR A 16 0.51 -28.64 23.67
C TYR A 16 0.73 -27.20 24.16
N ASP A 17 1.58 -26.98 25.12
CA ASP A 17 1.92 -25.69 25.71
C ASP A 17 3.34 -25.18 25.34
N ASP A 18 4.03 -25.90 24.44
CA ASP A 18 5.32 -25.50 23.87
C ASP A 18 5.30 -25.60 22.33
N PRO A 19 4.69 -24.61 21.65
CA PRO A 19 4.57 -24.63 20.19
C PRO A 19 5.93 -24.64 19.49
N LEU A 20 6.98 -24.08 20.07
CA LEU A 20 8.32 -24.15 19.50
C LEU A 20 8.87 -25.57 19.51
N ARG A 21 8.72 -26.30 20.65
CA ARG A 21 9.06 -27.72 20.74
C ARG A 21 8.33 -28.53 19.68
N PHE A 22 7.01 -28.30 19.54
CA PHE A 22 6.22 -28.96 18.51
C PHE A 22 6.77 -28.70 17.10
N VAL A 23 7.06 -27.45 16.76
CA VAL A 23 7.60 -27.08 15.44
C VAL A 23 8.96 -27.73 15.18
N LEU A 24 9.83 -27.77 16.18
CA LEU A 24 11.15 -28.42 16.05
C LEU A 24 11.06 -29.95 15.88
N TRP A 25 10.04 -30.57 16.47
CA TRP A 25 9.79 -32.00 16.34
C TRP A 25 9.00 -32.39 15.08
N ALA A 26 7.99 -31.61 14.74
CA ALA A 26 7.02 -31.95 13.70
C ALA A 26 7.56 -31.86 12.27
N PHE A 27 8.60 -31.06 12.03
CA PHE A 27 9.15 -30.83 10.70
C PHE A 27 10.57 -31.39 10.55
N PRO A 28 10.95 -31.84 9.33
CA PRO A 28 12.25 -32.51 9.08
C PRO A 28 13.40 -31.49 8.95
N TRP A 29 13.70 -30.80 10.04
CA TRP A 29 14.81 -29.83 10.11
C TRP A 29 16.16 -30.49 9.80
N GLY A 30 16.92 -29.88 8.88
CA GLY A 30 18.21 -30.41 8.44
C GLY A 30 18.15 -31.45 7.33
N GLU A 31 16.96 -31.94 6.97
CA GLU A 31 16.79 -32.99 5.95
C GLU A 31 16.48 -32.42 4.54
N SER A 32 16.05 -31.19 4.45
CA SER A 32 15.79 -30.53 3.19
C SER A 32 16.49 -29.17 3.10
N PRO A 33 16.84 -28.71 1.88
CA PRO A 33 17.51 -27.41 1.71
C PRO A 33 16.76 -26.25 2.36
N GLU A 34 15.42 -26.22 2.26
CA GLU A 34 14.58 -25.16 2.83
C GLU A 34 14.60 -25.13 4.37
N LEU A 35 14.75 -26.27 5.02
CA LEU A 35 14.81 -26.42 6.49
C LEU A 35 16.23 -26.56 7.04
N SER A 36 17.25 -26.31 6.23
CA SER A 36 18.67 -26.35 6.59
C SER A 36 19.35 -24.98 6.46
N ILE A 37 18.56 -23.90 6.33
CA ILE A 37 19.08 -22.54 6.07
C ILE A 37 19.36 -21.80 7.37
N VAL A 38 18.41 -21.85 8.32
CA VAL A 38 18.46 -21.05 9.55
C VAL A 38 18.97 -21.91 10.70
N PRO A 39 20.17 -21.65 11.22
CA PRO A 39 20.61 -22.27 12.48
C PRO A 39 19.66 -21.86 13.61
N LEU A 40 19.30 -22.81 14.47
CA LEU A 40 18.46 -22.49 15.63
C LEU A 40 19.18 -21.47 16.52
N PRO A 41 18.58 -20.26 16.75
CA PRO A 41 19.26 -19.22 17.50
C PRO A 41 19.24 -19.45 19.02
N GLU A 42 20.18 -18.86 19.75
CA GLU A 42 20.13 -18.80 21.20
C GLU A 42 18.98 -17.89 21.68
N PRO A 43 18.34 -18.21 22.83
CA PRO A 43 18.70 -19.30 23.79
C PRO A 43 18.11 -20.68 23.43
N TRP A 44 17.37 -20.79 22.34
CA TRP A 44 16.66 -22.06 22.01
C TRP A 44 17.59 -23.18 21.57
N ALA A 45 18.73 -22.86 20.94
CA ALA A 45 19.73 -23.87 20.62
C ALA A 45 20.24 -24.60 21.90
N SER A 46 20.44 -23.86 22.97
CA SER A 46 20.78 -24.44 24.28
C SER A 46 19.61 -25.17 24.92
N LYS A 47 18.38 -24.72 24.75
CA LYS A 47 17.15 -25.34 25.29
C LYS A 47 16.80 -26.65 24.57
N TYR A 48 17.09 -26.72 23.25
CA TYR A 48 16.81 -27.91 22.41
C TYR A 48 18.07 -28.42 21.71
N PRO A 49 19.02 -29.02 22.44
CA PRO A 49 20.38 -29.33 21.94
C PRO A 49 20.41 -30.37 20.81
N GLY A 50 19.29 -31.07 20.55
CA GLY A 50 19.15 -32.00 19.42
C GLY A 50 18.83 -31.30 18.09
N SER A 51 18.42 -30.02 18.12
CA SER A 51 17.97 -29.28 16.94
C SER A 51 19.06 -28.33 16.48
N LYS A 52 19.67 -28.60 15.32
CA LYS A 52 20.68 -27.72 14.69
C LYS A 52 20.06 -26.56 13.90
N PHE A 53 18.90 -26.79 13.31
CA PHE A 53 18.17 -25.85 12.49
C PHE A 53 16.77 -25.61 13.06
N GLY A 54 16.18 -24.48 12.76
CA GLY A 54 14.86 -24.13 13.26
C GLY A 54 14.29 -22.86 12.62
N PRO A 55 13.18 -22.34 13.14
CA PRO A 55 12.64 -21.06 12.72
C PRO A 55 13.62 -19.92 13.01
N ASP A 56 13.48 -18.82 12.26
CA ASP A 56 14.24 -17.60 12.54
C ASP A 56 13.91 -17.03 13.93
N LYS A 57 14.82 -16.24 14.49
CA LYS A 57 14.74 -15.71 15.85
C LYS A 57 13.37 -15.09 16.17
N TRP A 58 12.84 -14.24 15.29
CA TRP A 58 11.56 -13.61 15.51
C TRP A 58 10.40 -14.63 15.65
N ALA A 59 10.45 -15.71 14.85
CA ALA A 59 9.44 -16.77 14.88
C ALA A 59 9.59 -17.65 16.15
N CYS A 60 10.81 -17.92 16.58
CA CYS A 60 11.07 -18.57 17.88
C CYS A 60 10.52 -17.74 19.04
N GLU A 61 10.74 -16.42 19.04
CA GLU A 61 10.20 -15.49 20.04
C GLU A 61 8.67 -15.51 20.09
N VAL A 62 8.02 -15.54 18.91
CA VAL A 62 6.56 -15.60 18.80
C VAL A 62 6.03 -16.93 19.36
N LEU A 63 6.61 -18.04 18.94
CA LEU A 63 6.18 -19.37 19.40
C LEU A 63 6.38 -19.54 20.91
N ASP A 64 7.50 -19.09 21.46
CA ASP A 64 7.78 -19.15 22.91
C ASP A 64 6.80 -18.27 23.69
N GLU A 65 6.48 -17.06 23.21
CA GLU A 65 5.49 -16.16 23.81
C GLU A 65 4.08 -16.79 23.83
N ILE A 66 3.66 -17.42 22.72
CA ILE A 66 2.38 -18.15 22.67
C ILE A 66 2.36 -19.26 23.70
N GLY A 67 3.43 -20.05 23.81
CA GLY A 67 3.55 -21.11 24.81
C GLY A 67 3.45 -20.58 26.25
N GLN A 68 4.08 -19.43 26.53
CA GLN A 68 3.95 -18.78 27.85
C GLN A 68 2.51 -18.37 28.14
N GLN A 69 1.77 -17.84 27.15
CA GLN A 69 0.37 -17.46 27.32
C GLN A 69 -0.53 -18.69 27.51
N VAL A 70 -0.30 -19.80 26.78
CA VAL A 70 -1.02 -21.06 26.97
C VAL A 70 -0.85 -21.58 28.38
N ARG A 71 0.39 -21.65 28.86
CA ARG A 71 0.69 -22.07 30.25
C ARG A 71 0.05 -21.16 31.30
N ALA A 72 0.10 -19.84 31.08
CA ALA A 72 -0.49 -18.87 31.99
C ALA A 72 -2.02 -18.95 32.06
N ASN A 73 -2.67 -19.27 30.92
CA ASN A 73 -4.12 -19.46 30.86
C ASN A 73 -4.59 -20.76 31.54
N GLY A 74 -3.82 -21.86 31.41
CA GLY A 74 -4.09 -23.14 32.07
C GLY A 74 -5.48 -23.69 31.74
N PHE A 75 -5.85 -23.73 30.43
CA PHE A 75 -7.15 -24.23 29.99
C PHE A 75 -7.40 -25.67 30.45
N ASP A 76 -8.51 -25.89 31.14
CA ASP A 76 -8.87 -27.19 31.74
C ASP A 76 -9.86 -28.02 30.89
N GLY A 77 -10.22 -27.53 29.68
CA GLY A 77 -11.20 -28.17 28.80
C GLY A 77 -12.65 -27.87 29.14
N ILE A 78 -12.93 -27.05 30.16
CA ILE A 78 -14.28 -26.73 30.65
C ILE A 78 -14.51 -25.22 30.75
N HIS A 79 -13.60 -24.49 31.39
CA HIS A 79 -13.77 -23.07 31.67
C HIS A 79 -13.06 -22.22 30.61
N ALA A 80 -13.80 -21.30 30.00
CA ALA A 80 -13.24 -20.38 29.02
C ALA A 80 -12.07 -19.55 29.59
N VAL A 81 -10.99 -19.41 28.84
CA VAL A 81 -9.80 -18.67 29.25
C VAL A 81 -9.65 -17.38 28.43
N LYS A 82 -8.73 -16.51 28.83
CA LYS A 82 -8.45 -15.27 28.12
C LYS A 82 -7.95 -15.57 26.69
N PRO A 83 -8.51 -14.85 25.67
CA PRO A 83 -8.05 -15.00 24.31
C PRO A 83 -6.55 -14.69 24.13
N ILE A 84 -5.83 -15.56 23.44
CA ILE A 84 -4.45 -15.31 23.00
C ILE A 84 -4.52 -14.53 21.69
N ARG A 85 -4.07 -13.27 21.72
CA ARG A 85 -4.08 -12.38 20.57
C ARG A 85 -2.69 -11.88 20.24
N LEU A 86 -2.23 -12.18 19.02
CA LEU A 86 -0.92 -11.73 18.54
C LEU A 86 -1.05 -11.01 17.19
N ALA A 87 -0.43 -9.84 17.07
CA ALA A 87 -0.34 -9.10 15.83
C ALA A 87 1.13 -8.86 15.44
N VAL A 88 1.48 -9.25 14.22
CA VAL A 88 2.84 -9.08 13.68
C VAL A 88 2.80 -8.17 12.46
N ALA A 89 3.33 -6.95 12.61
CA ALA A 89 3.64 -6.05 11.51
C ALA A 89 5.08 -6.27 11.06
N SER A 90 5.32 -6.46 9.78
CA SER A 90 6.67 -6.76 9.31
C SER A 90 6.94 -6.24 7.90
N GLY A 91 8.21 -6.13 7.55
CA GLY A 91 8.62 -6.00 6.16
C GLY A 91 8.36 -7.29 5.35
N HIS A 92 8.82 -7.28 4.10
CA HIS A 92 8.66 -8.42 3.19
C HIS A 92 9.68 -9.53 3.44
N GLY A 93 9.31 -10.76 3.05
CA GLY A 93 10.25 -11.90 2.94
C GLY A 93 10.66 -12.55 4.25
N ILE A 94 10.01 -12.25 5.39
CA ILE A 94 10.41 -12.76 6.71
C ILE A 94 9.93 -14.18 7.02
N GLY A 95 9.15 -14.83 6.14
CA GLY A 95 8.64 -16.19 6.39
C GLY A 95 7.29 -16.23 7.13
N LYS A 96 6.46 -15.19 7.08
CA LYS A 96 5.12 -15.14 7.71
C LYS A 96 4.25 -16.37 7.37
N SER A 97 4.17 -16.71 6.09
CA SER A 97 3.33 -17.84 5.62
C SER A 97 3.79 -19.19 6.18
N PHE A 98 5.09 -19.36 6.38
CA PHE A 98 5.63 -20.55 7.07
C PHE A 98 5.20 -20.58 8.54
N LEU A 99 5.33 -19.47 9.27
CA LEU A 99 4.89 -19.43 10.68
C LEU A 99 3.37 -19.62 10.78
N THR A 100 2.59 -19.06 9.86
CA THR A 100 1.14 -19.32 9.74
C THR A 100 0.86 -20.82 9.61
N ALA A 101 1.59 -21.52 8.73
CA ALA A 101 1.46 -22.97 8.58
C ALA A 101 1.83 -23.72 9.88
N CYS A 102 2.93 -23.34 10.52
CA CYS A 102 3.34 -23.94 11.80
C CYS A 102 2.25 -23.79 12.87
N LEU A 103 1.64 -22.62 13.01
CA LEU A 103 0.58 -22.35 13.99
C LEU A 103 -0.68 -23.15 13.70
N VAL A 104 -1.13 -23.20 12.44
CA VAL A 104 -2.30 -24.01 12.06
C VAL A 104 -2.06 -25.49 12.37
N ILE A 105 -0.91 -26.03 11.98
CA ILE A 105 -0.58 -27.44 12.16
C ILE A 105 -0.41 -27.78 13.65
N TRP A 106 0.21 -26.89 14.42
CA TRP A 106 0.32 -27.03 15.87
C TRP A 106 -1.03 -27.10 16.55
N ILE A 107 -1.95 -26.13 16.25
CA ILE A 107 -3.29 -26.12 16.86
C ILE A 107 -4.06 -27.38 16.47
N LEU A 108 -4.09 -27.72 15.17
CA LEU A 108 -4.77 -28.92 14.69
C LEU A 108 -4.26 -30.19 15.36
N ALA A 109 -2.94 -30.37 15.47
CA ALA A 109 -2.35 -31.61 15.97
C ALA A 109 -2.46 -31.77 17.49
N THR A 110 -2.46 -30.67 18.25
CA THR A 110 -2.42 -30.72 19.72
C THR A 110 -3.76 -30.44 20.39
N ARG A 111 -4.80 -30.04 19.64
CA ARG A 111 -6.11 -29.66 20.18
C ARG A 111 -7.24 -30.39 19.46
N PRO A 112 -7.61 -31.59 19.92
CA PRO A 112 -8.74 -32.33 19.37
C PRO A 112 -10.03 -31.49 19.36
N ASN A 113 -10.82 -31.61 18.28
CA ASN A 113 -12.05 -30.86 18.08
C ASN A 113 -11.89 -29.33 18.01
N CYS A 114 -10.69 -28.82 17.70
CA CYS A 114 -10.51 -27.40 17.43
C CYS A 114 -11.17 -26.99 16.10
N LYS A 115 -11.67 -25.76 16.05
CA LYS A 115 -12.22 -25.16 14.85
C LYS A 115 -11.50 -23.85 14.52
N GLY A 116 -11.12 -23.70 13.27
CA GLY A 116 -10.40 -22.49 12.86
C GLY A 116 -10.79 -21.95 11.50
N VAL A 117 -10.48 -20.68 11.30
CA VAL A 117 -10.59 -20.00 10.01
C VAL A 117 -9.26 -19.33 9.68
N VAL A 118 -8.79 -19.56 8.46
CA VAL A 118 -7.68 -18.84 7.86
C VAL A 118 -8.21 -17.97 6.73
N THR A 119 -7.82 -16.70 6.71
CA THR A 119 -8.22 -15.76 5.66
C THR A 119 -7.04 -14.93 5.15
N ALA A 120 -7.20 -14.41 3.93
CA ALA A 120 -6.29 -13.45 3.31
C ALA A 120 -7.10 -12.44 2.49
N ASN A 121 -6.47 -11.34 2.09
CA ASN A 121 -7.11 -10.23 1.38
C ASN A 121 -7.95 -10.66 0.15
N THR A 122 -7.47 -11.62 -0.63
CA THR A 122 -8.17 -12.11 -1.84
C THR A 122 -8.26 -13.62 -1.88
N ALA A 123 -9.30 -14.14 -2.56
CA ALA A 123 -9.46 -15.57 -2.78
C ALA A 123 -8.24 -16.22 -3.48
N ALA A 124 -7.63 -15.50 -4.43
CA ALA A 124 -6.43 -15.96 -5.12
C ALA A 124 -5.24 -16.09 -4.16
N GLN A 125 -4.96 -15.07 -3.33
CA GLN A 125 -3.89 -15.11 -2.33
C GLN A 125 -4.13 -16.21 -1.31
N LEU A 126 -5.34 -16.30 -0.76
CA LEU A 126 -5.71 -17.32 0.19
C LEU A 126 -5.42 -18.72 -0.38
N LYS A 127 -5.94 -19.03 -1.56
CA LYS A 127 -5.81 -20.35 -2.18
C LYS A 127 -4.39 -20.66 -2.65
N THR A 128 -3.75 -19.72 -3.37
CA THR A 128 -2.47 -20.01 -4.06
C THR A 128 -1.23 -19.74 -3.22
N LYS A 129 -1.36 -18.99 -2.13
CA LYS A 129 -0.24 -18.67 -1.23
C LYS A 129 -0.47 -19.24 0.16
N THR A 130 -1.38 -18.66 0.95
CA THR A 130 -1.52 -18.99 2.37
C THR A 130 -1.93 -20.45 2.59
N PHE A 131 -3.03 -20.88 1.97
CA PHE A 131 -3.53 -22.26 2.16
C PHE A 131 -2.67 -23.31 1.43
N ALA A 132 -2.08 -22.94 0.29
CA ALA A 132 -1.11 -23.79 -0.40
C ALA A 132 0.14 -24.03 0.46
N GLU A 133 0.63 -23.01 1.17
CA GLU A 133 1.78 -23.14 2.07
C GLU A 133 1.43 -24.00 3.29
N ILE A 134 0.26 -23.80 3.91
CA ILE A 134 -0.21 -24.67 5.01
C ILE A 134 -0.28 -26.13 4.55
N SER A 135 -0.89 -26.36 3.38
CA SER A 135 -1.02 -27.71 2.80
C SER A 135 0.34 -28.34 2.48
N LYS A 136 1.29 -27.58 1.96
CA LYS A 136 2.66 -28.02 1.67
C LYS A 136 3.35 -28.49 2.94
N TRP A 137 3.30 -27.69 4.01
CA TRP A 137 3.99 -27.99 5.25
C TRP A 137 3.31 -29.08 6.04
N LEU A 138 1.97 -29.19 6.02
CA LEU A 138 1.28 -30.32 6.62
C LEU A 138 1.70 -31.65 6.00
N ARG A 139 1.77 -31.74 4.65
CA ARG A 139 2.23 -32.98 3.97
C ARG A 139 3.65 -33.38 4.32
N ARG A 140 4.47 -32.45 4.79
CA ARG A 140 5.87 -32.67 5.17
C ARG A 140 6.06 -32.89 6.66
N SER A 141 5.01 -32.73 7.44
CA SER A 141 5.06 -32.91 8.89
C SER A 141 4.83 -34.38 9.29
N ILE A 142 5.35 -34.76 10.44
CA ILE A 142 5.15 -36.12 11.01
C ILE A 142 3.68 -36.40 11.33
N VAL A 143 2.83 -35.37 11.46
CA VAL A 143 1.41 -35.47 11.77
C VAL A 143 0.50 -35.50 10.51
N ALA A 144 1.09 -35.55 9.32
CA ALA A 144 0.34 -35.47 8.05
C ALA A 144 -0.79 -36.52 7.95
N ASP A 145 -0.53 -37.73 8.42
CA ASP A 145 -1.46 -38.85 8.33
C ASP A 145 -2.71 -38.71 9.21
N MET A 146 -2.74 -37.76 10.14
CA MET A 146 -3.89 -37.46 10.99
C MET A 146 -4.99 -36.70 10.22
N PHE A 147 -4.63 -36.02 9.14
CA PHE A 147 -5.50 -35.05 8.47
C PHE A 147 -5.74 -35.36 6.99
N GLU A 148 -6.89 -34.90 6.48
CA GLU A 148 -7.23 -34.86 5.09
C GLU A 148 -7.21 -33.39 4.60
N ILE A 149 -6.50 -33.15 3.50
CA ILE A 149 -6.39 -31.82 2.88
C ILE A 149 -7.37 -31.75 1.73
N LYS A 150 -8.38 -30.90 1.84
CA LYS A 150 -9.35 -30.56 0.79
C LYS A 150 -9.03 -29.24 0.11
N ALA A 151 -9.86 -28.82 -0.83
CA ALA A 151 -9.62 -27.58 -1.60
C ALA A 151 -9.67 -26.32 -0.73
N GLU A 152 -10.51 -26.29 0.30
CA GLU A 152 -10.78 -25.13 1.14
C GLU A 152 -10.85 -25.49 2.64
N SER A 153 -10.44 -26.71 3.02
CA SER A 153 -10.38 -27.16 4.42
C SER A 153 -9.25 -28.16 4.66
N ILE A 154 -8.84 -28.26 5.90
CA ILE A 154 -8.03 -29.35 6.43
C ILE A 154 -8.84 -29.94 7.58
N GLU A 155 -9.09 -31.23 7.54
CA GLU A 155 -9.99 -31.94 8.44
C GLU A 155 -9.28 -33.11 9.10
N ALA A 156 -9.51 -33.32 10.40
CA ALA A 156 -9.02 -34.52 11.06
C ALA A 156 -9.83 -35.74 10.54
N LYS A 157 -9.12 -36.81 10.20
CA LYS A 157 -9.77 -38.05 9.70
C LYS A 157 -10.72 -38.68 10.72
N GLU A 158 -10.45 -38.47 12.01
CA GLU A 158 -11.23 -39.01 13.12
C GLU A 158 -12.58 -38.29 13.33
N ALA A 159 -12.60 -36.94 13.13
CA ALA A 159 -13.78 -36.11 13.41
C ALA A 159 -13.88 -34.91 12.44
N PRO A 160 -14.12 -35.12 11.15
CA PRO A 160 -14.01 -34.09 10.11
C PRO A 160 -15.00 -32.92 10.29
N GLU A 161 -16.15 -33.13 10.94
CA GLU A 161 -17.14 -32.08 11.16
C GLU A 161 -16.80 -31.13 12.30
N SER A 162 -16.06 -31.60 13.32
CA SER A 162 -15.78 -30.85 14.56
C SER A 162 -14.33 -30.45 14.71
N TRP A 163 -13.41 -31.09 13.99
CA TRP A 163 -11.96 -30.88 14.12
C TRP A 163 -11.35 -30.49 12.79
N ARG A 164 -11.31 -29.17 12.52
CA ARG A 164 -10.96 -28.68 11.19
C ARG A 164 -10.52 -27.22 11.17
N VAL A 165 -9.90 -26.83 10.09
CA VAL A 165 -9.67 -25.43 9.71
C VAL A 165 -10.18 -25.17 8.30
N ASP A 166 -10.87 -24.05 8.12
CA ASP A 166 -11.46 -23.64 6.84
C ASP A 166 -10.74 -22.41 6.27
N ALA A 167 -10.50 -22.40 4.97
CA ALA A 167 -10.02 -21.24 4.23
C ALA A 167 -11.21 -20.41 3.75
N GLN A 168 -11.39 -19.21 4.33
CA GLN A 168 -12.53 -18.33 4.02
C GLN A 168 -12.07 -16.99 3.48
N THR A 169 -12.72 -16.49 2.44
CA THR A 169 -12.43 -15.18 1.86
C THR A 169 -13.07 -14.06 2.68
N CYS A 170 -12.31 -12.98 2.96
CA CYS A 170 -12.75 -11.84 3.77
C CYS A 170 -13.54 -10.80 2.96
N LYS A 171 -14.67 -11.17 2.37
CA LYS A 171 -15.60 -10.22 1.73
C LYS A 171 -16.59 -9.69 2.75
N GLU A 172 -16.84 -8.37 2.75
CA GLU A 172 -17.81 -7.73 3.65
C GLU A 172 -19.22 -8.34 3.56
N GLU A 173 -19.62 -8.72 2.33
CA GLU A 173 -20.91 -9.35 2.03
C GLU A 173 -21.08 -10.72 2.70
N ASN A 174 -19.98 -11.40 3.07
CA ASN A 174 -19.95 -12.74 3.66
C ASN A 174 -19.40 -12.71 5.10
N SER A 175 -19.45 -11.59 5.80
CA SER A 175 -18.89 -11.46 7.15
C SER A 175 -19.44 -12.48 8.13
N GLU A 176 -20.73 -12.82 8.05
CA GLU A 176 -21.39 -13.82 8.89
C GLU A 176 -20.77 -15.23 8.79
N SER A 177 -20.07 -15.55 7.70
CA SER A 177 -19.35 -16.83 7.57
C SER A 177 -18.19 -17.00 8.56
N PHE A 178 -17.70 -15.89 9.13
CA PHE A 178 -16.70 -15.90 10.20
C PHE A 178 -17.31 -16.11 11.59
N ALA A 179 -18.64 -16.01 11.72
CA ALA A 179 -19.33 -16.29 12.96
C ALA A 179 -19.38 -17.81 13.25
N GLY A 180 -19.62 -18.16 14.51
CA GLY A 180 -19.92 -19.53 14.90
C GLY A 180 -18.73 -20.49 14.99
N GLN A 181 -17.50 -19.99 15.00
CA GLN A 181 -16.32 -20.79 15.34
C GLN A 181 -16.24 -20.97 16.86
N HIS A 182 -17.21 -21.68 17.41
CA HIS A 182 -17.28 -21.96 18.84
C HIS A 182 -16.77 -23.36 19.13
N SER A 183 -15.94 -23.49 20.15
CA SER A 183 -15.43 -24.78 20.65
C SER A 183 -15.24 -24.70 22.16
N ALA A 184 -16.34 -24.85 22.91
CA ALA A 184 -16.36 -24.65 24.35
C ALA A 184 -15.37 -25.57 25.11
N SER A 185 -15.13 -26.77 24.60
CA SER A 185 -14.22 -27.76 25.23
C SER A 185 -12.85 -27.87 24.51
N SER A 186 -12.57 -26.98 23.57
CA SER A 186 -11.32 -26.99 22.82
C SER A 186 -10.92 -25.56 22.37
N THR A 187 -10.20 -25.45 21.27
CA THR A 187 -9.68 -24.19 20.74
C THR A 187 -10.48 -23.72 19.54
N SER A 188 -10.99 -22.50 19.60
CA SER A 188 -11.43 -21.73 18.42
C SER A 188 -10.32 -20.78 17.97
N PHE A 189 -9.99 -20.75 16.67
CA PHE A 189 -8.90 -19.88 16.24
C PHE A 189 -9.13 -19.20 14.89
N TYR A 190 -8.56 -18.01 14.79
CA TYR A 190 -8.55 -17.21 13.56
C TYR A 190 -7.13 -16.83 13.18
N ILE A 191 -6.79 -16.98 11.90
CA ILE A 191 -5.52 -16.50 11.35
C ILE A 191 -5.79 -15.59 10.15
N PHE A 192 -5.36 -14.34 10.25
CA PHE A 192 -5.46 -13.36 9.19
C PHE A 192 -4.09 -13.13 8.56
N ASP A 193 -3.91 -13.59 7.33
CA ASP A 193 -2.77 -13.24 6.51
C ASP A 193 -3.10 -11.96 5.72
N GLU A 194 -2.10 -11.09 5.49
CA GLU A 194 -2.29 -9.74 4.93
C GLU A 194 -3.32 -8.89 5.72
N ALA A 195 -3.26 -8.96 7.03
CA ALA A 195 -4.25 -8.43 7.97
C ALA A 195 -4.57 -6.93 7.81
N SER A 196 -3.64 -6.13 7.28
CA SER A 196 -3.86 -4.72 6.93
C SER A 196 -5.01 -4.50 5.95
N ALA A 197 -5.30 -5.49 5.11
CA ALA A 197 -6.29 -5.38 4.06
C ALA A 197 -7.63 -6.06 4.40
N VAL A 198 -7.72 -6.75 5.54
CA VAL A 198 -8.96 -7.39 6.01
C VAL A 198 -9.94 -6.32 6.50
N PRO A 199 -11.17 -6.27 5.97
CA PRO A 199 -12.20 -5.31 6.37
C PRO A 199 -12.53 -5.35 7.86
N ASP A 200 -12.78 -4.21 8.48
CA ASP A 200 -13.03 -4.10 9.92
C ASP A 200 -14.22 -4.92 10.40
N VAL A 201 -15.27 -5.08 9.58
CA VAL A 201 -16.45 -5.92 9.90
C VAL A 201 -16.07 -7.40 10.10
N ILE A 202 -15.09 -7.91 9.35
CA ILE A 202 -14.60 -9.29 9.52
C ILE A 202 -13.91 -9.46 10.88
N TRP A 203 -13.15 -8.45 11.32
CA TRP A 203 -12.53 -8.46 12.64
C TRP A 203 -13.59 -8.48 13.75
N GLU A 204 -14.66 -7.70 13.60
CA GLU A 204 -15.75 -7.63 14.59
C GLU A 204 -16.44 -8.98 14.76
N VAL A 205 -16.75 -9.64 13.64
CA VAL A 205 -17.40 -10.96 13.66
C VAL A 205 -16.45 -12.02 14.22
N ALA A 206 -15.17 -12.03 13.82
CA ALA A 206 -14.17 -12.96 14.35
C ALA A 206 -13.94 -12.78 15.86
N GLU A 207 -13.93 -11.54 16.35
CA GLU A 207 -13.81 -11.26 17.79
C GLU A 207 -14.99 -11.82 18.61
N GLY A 208 -16.18 -11.91 17.99
CA GLY A 208 -17.35 -12.57 18.60
C GLY A 208 -17.14 -14.06 18.86
N GLY A 209 -16.35 -14.75 18.05
CA GLY A 209 -15.97 -16.15 18.22
C GLY A 209 -14.88 -16.42 19.27
N LEU A 210 -14.38 -15.38 19.96
CA LEU A 210 -13.34 -15.51 20.98
C LEU A 210 -13.90 -15.50 22.40
N THR A 211 -15.08 -16.07 22.61
CA THR A 211 -15.83 -15.95 23.88
C THR A 211 -15.88 -17.23 24.71
N ASP A 212 -15.45 -18.36 24.14
CA ASP A 212 -15.51 -19.68 24.82
C ASP A 212 -14.25 -20.51 24.55
N GLY A 213 -14.04 -21.57 25.36
CA GLY A 213 -12.92 -22.49 25.26
C GLY A 213 -11.54 -21.83 25.43
N GLU A 214 -10.59 -22.20 24.58
CA GLU A 214 -9.22 -21.64 24.48
C GLU A 214 -9.12 -20.83 23.19
N PRO A 215 -9.62 -19.58 23.13
CA PRO A 215 -9.67 -18.84 21.87
C PRO A 215 -8.32 -18.22 21.49
N MET A 216 -7.99 -18.29 20.18
CA MET A 216 -6.72 -17.74 19.65
C MET A 216 -6.97 -16.90 18.41
N MET A 217 -6.27 -15.78 18.29
CA MET A 217 -6.31 -14.94 17.08
C MET A 217 -4.90 -14.44 16.73
N PHE A 218 -4.42 -14.84 15.57
CA PHE A 218 -3.11 -14.47 15.06
C PHE A 218 -3.25 -13.68 13.76
N VAL A 219 -2.64 -12.51 13.70
CA VAL A 219 -2.77 -11.62 12.54
C VAL A 219 -1.41 -11.17 12.05
N PHE A 220 -1.14 -11.40 10.77
CA PHE A 220 0.12 -11.13 10.13
C PHE A 220 -0.09 -10.19 8.95
N GLY A 221 0.78 -9.19 8.78
CA GLY A 221 0.69 -8.31 7.61
C GLY A 221 1.86 -7.35 7.48
N ASN A 222 2.01 -6.85 6.27
CA ASN A 222 2.77 -5.64 6.07
C ASN A 222 1.88 -4.47 6.51
N PRO A 223 2.40 -3.51 7.26
CA PRO A 223 1.60 -2.40 7.79
C PRO A 223 1.33 -1.34 6.71
N THR A 224 0.52 -1.71 5.71
CA THR A 224 0.25 -0.89 4.52
C THR A 224 -0.70 0.27 4.78
N ARG A 225 -1.45 0.26 5.88
CA ARG A 225 -2.43 1.30 6.25
C ARG A 225 -2.18 1.80 7.66
N ASN A 226 -2.25 3.11 7.86
CA ASN A 226 -2.15 3.72 9.19
C ASN A 226 -3.51 3.83 9.91
N THR A 227 -4.55 3.22 9.37
CA THR A 227 -5.92 3.13 9.91
C THR A 227 -6.42 1.69 9.89
N GLY A 228 -7.61 1.43 10.45
CA GLY A 228 -8.25 0.12 10.51
C GLY A 228 -7.79 -0.75 11.68
N ARG A 229 -8.45 -1.90 11.85
CA ARG A 229 -8.27 -2.80 13.01
C ARG A 229 -6.84 -3.30 13.19
N PHE A 230 -6.11 -3.61 12.12
CA PHE A 230 -4.71 -4.03 12.23
C PHE A 230 -3.83 -2.93 12.83
N ARG A 231 -4.00 -1.67 12.41
CA ARG A 231 -3.28 -0.53 13.01
C ARG A 231 -3.65 -0.33 14.47
N GLU A 232 -4.93 -0.54 14.82
CA GLU A 232 -5.40 -0.41 16.19
C GLU A 232 -4.76 -1.41 17.15
N CYS A 233 -4.38 -2.61 16.71
CA CYS A 233 -3.65 -3.57 17.52
C CYS A 233 -2.34 -2.98 18.08
N PHE A 234 -1.66 -2.11 17.30
CA PHE A 234 -0.43 -1.44 17.68
C PHE A 234 -0.63 -0.06 18.34
N GLY A 235 -1.87 0.39 18.47
CA GLY A 235 -2.27 1.68 19.03
C GLY A 235 -3.25 1.55 20.20
N LYS A 236 -4.48 1.98 19.97
CA LYS A 236 -5.52 2.07 21.02
C LYS A 236 -5.91 0.71 21.63
N ARG A 237 -5.63 -0.42 20.97
CA ARG A 237 -5.92 -1.78 21.44
C ARG A 237 -4.70 -2.56 21.91
N LYS A 238 -3.54 -1.92 22.03
CA LYS A 238 -2.28 -2.56 22.43
C LYS A 238 -2.34 -3.26 23.80
N ASN A 239 -3.28 -2.86 24.66
CA ASN A 239 -3.48 -3.48 25.97
C ASN A 239 -4.08 -4.89 25.92
N VAL A 240 -4.71 -5.28 24.82
CA VAL A 240 -5.33 -6.60 24.62
C VAL A 240 -4.66 -7.45 23.54
N TRP A 241 -3.64 -6.92 22.87
CA TRP A 241 -2.86 -7.59 21.84
C TRP A 241 -1.39 -7.67 22.23
N SER A 242 -0.78 -8.83 22.08
CA SER A 242 0.67 -8.95 21.96
C SER A 242 1.08 -8.47 20.56
N THR A 243 2.04 -7.56 20.47
CA THR A 243 2.42 -6.96 19.20
C THR A 243 3.90 -7.11 18.91
N ARG A 244 4.24 -7.45 17.68
CA ARG A 244 5.61 -7.52 17.19
C ARG A 244 5.75 -6.69 15.92
N GLN A 245 6.81 -5.91 15.85
CA GLN A 245 7.23 -5.20 14.65
C GLN A 245 8.57 -5.77 14.22
N ILE A 246 8.65 -6.30 12.99
CA ILE A 246 9.82 -7.03 12.52
C ILE A 246 10.44 -6.31 11.33
N ASP A 247 11.66 -5.83 11.53
CA ASP A 247 12.48 -5.29 10.43
C ASP A 247 13.08 -6.47 9.65
N SER A 248 12.82 -6.52 8.35
CA SER A 248 13.32 -7.57 7.47
C SER A 248 14.85 -7.65 7.44
N ARG A 249 15.55 -6.57 7.76
CA ARG A 249 17.03 -6.56 7.83
C ARG A 249 17.56 -7.44 8.97
N SER A 250 16.77 -7.66 10.01
CA SER A 250 17.14 -8.51 11.16
C SER A 250 16.89 -10.00 10.93
N VAL A 251 16.16 -10.37 9.88
CA VAL A 251 15.74 -11.74 9.59
C VAL A 251 16.78 -12.46 8.72
N PHE A 252 17.14 -13.69 9.05
CA PHE A 252 18.25 -14.41 8.42
C PHE A 252 18.05 -14.65 6.91
N ILE A 253 16.84 -15.05 6.50
CA ILE A 253 16.53 -15.49 5.13
C ILE A 253 16.34 -14.35 4.11
N THR A 254 16.32 -13.09 4.53
CA THR A 254 15.99 -11.96 3.66
C THR A 254 17.18 -11.48 2.84
N ASN A 255 16.92 -10.95 1.63
CA ASN A 255 17.94 -10.37 0.76
C ASN A 255 18.35 -8.95 1.24
N LYS A 256 19.50 -8.86 1.90
CA LYS A 256 20.04 -7.61 2.47
C LYS A 256 20.49 -6.62 1.40
N GLU A 257 21.01 -7.11 0.28
CA GLU A 257 21.48 -6.29 -0.83
C GLU A 257 20.32 -5.52 -1.46
N GLN A 258 19.21 -6.23 -1.74
CA GLN A 258 18.00 -5.59 -2.27
C GLN A 258 17.42 -4.53 -1.31
N MET A 259 17.50 -4.75 -0.01
CA MET A 259 17.02 -3.77 0.98
C MET A 259 17.92 -2.53 1.02
N GLU A 260 19.23 -2.72 0.84
CA GLU A 260 20.18 -1.60 0.75
C GLU A 260 19.99 -0.80 -0.54
N GLU A 261 19.68 -1.45 -1.66
CA GLU A 261 19.28 -0.77 -2.91
C GLU A 261 18.02 0.08 -2.68
N TRP A 262 16.97 -0.49 -2.07
CA TRP A 262 15.77 0.25 -1.73
C TRP A 262 16.03 1.41 -0.77
N ARG A 263 16.96 1.24 0.19
CA ARG A 263 17.35 2.33 1.09
C ARG A 263 17.98 3.50 0.32
N LYS A 264 18.81 3.21 -0.68
CA LYS A 264 19.43 4.24 -1.54
C LYS A 264 18.44 4.89 -2.49
N GLU A 265 17.52 4.11 -3.06
CA GLU A 265 16.55 4.56 -4.05
C GLU A 265 15.41 5.38 -3.44
N TYR A 266 14.80 4.87 -2.36
CA TYR A 266 13.59 5.45 -1.77
C TYR A 266 13.85 6.26 -0.49
N GLY A 267 15.00 6.09 0.14
CA GLY A 267 15.32 6.66 1.45
C GLY A 267 14.76 5.83 2.62
N GLU A 268 15.49 5.82 3.73
CA GLU A 268 15.15 5.02 4.92
C GLU A 268 13.87 5.48 5.63
N ASP A 269 13.52 6.77 5.52
CA ASP A 269 12.34 7.38 6.15
C ASP A 269 11.10 7.41 5.24
N SER A 270 11.23 6.94 4.00
CA SER A 270 10.09 6.83 3.08
C SER A 270 9.07 5.81 3.57
N ASP A 271 7.79 6.05 3.30
CA ASP A 271 6.74 5.08 3.64
C ASP A 271 6.92 3.75 2.91
N PHE A 272 7.50 3.77 1.71
CA PHE A 272 7.91 2.56 1.00
C PHE A 272 8.86 1.70 1.85
N PHE A 273 9.94 2.30 2.36
CA PHE A 273 10.95 1.58 3.13
C PHE A 273 10.44 1.17 4.51
N LYS A 274 9.68 2.06 5.17
CA LYS A 274 9.00 1.76 6.44
C LYS A 274 8.13 0.52 6.35
N VAL A 275 7.21 0.48 5.38
CA VAL A 275 6.26 -0.61 5.22
C VAL A 275 6.94 -1.90 4.74
N ARG A 276 7.83 -1.81 3.73
CA ARG A 276 8.37 -2.99 3.05
C ARG A 276 9.59 -3.59 3.72
N VAL A 277 10.33 -2.80 4.50
CA VAL A 277 11.56 -3.24 5.16
C VAL A 277 11.43 -3.21 6.67
N LYS A 278 11.10 -2.04 7.26
CA LYS A 278 11.08 -1.88 8.71
C LYS A 278 9.84 -2.51 9.40
N GLY A 279 8.78 -2.83 8.66
CA GLY A 279 7.51 -3.26 9.25
C GLY A 279 6.84 -2.14 10.07
N GLU A 280 7.15 -0.88 9.75
CA GLU A 280 6.56 0.30 10.36
C GLU A 280 5.33 0.76 9.58
N PHE A 281 4.33 1.28 10.30
CA PHE A 281 3.16 1.88 9.68
C PHE A 281 3.56 3.17 8.95
N PRO A 282 2.95 3.46 7.79
CA PRO A 282 3.24 4.66 7.05
C PRO A 282 2.86 5.89 7.88
N SER A 283 3.57 6.99 7.62
CA SER A 283 3.36 8.24 8.34
C SER A 283 2.05 8.94 7.94
N GLN A 284 1.51 8.56 6.78
CA GLN A 284 0.35 9.18 6.14
C GLN A 284 -0.67 8.15 5.65
N SER A 285 -1.85 8.62 5.22
CA SER A 285 -2.92 7.77 4.67
C SER A 285 -2.46 7.04 3.41
N ASP A 286 -2.75 5.75 3.30
CA ASP A 286 -2.51 4.93 2.08
C ASP A 286 -3.23 5.43 0.84
N LYS A 287 -4.19 6.33 1.04
CA LYS A 287 -4.97 6.94 -0.03
C LYS A 287 -4.33 8.17 -0.65
N GLN A 288 -3.20 8.64 -0.11
CA GLN A 288 -2.51 9.80 -0.67
C GLN A 288 -2.01 9.50 -2.08
N PHE A 289 -2.42 10.30 -3.06
CA PHE A 289 -2.11 10.03 -4.46
C PHE A 289 -0.63 10.25 -4.78
N ILE A 290 -0.06 11.38 -4.36
CA ILE A 290 1.38 11.66 -4.49
C ILE A 290 2.03 11.56 -3.11
N PRO A 291 2.93 10.59 -2.88
CA PRO A 291 3.59 10.42 -1.58
C PRO A 291 4.37 11.66 -1.15
N SER A 292 4.23 12.06 0.12
CA SER A 292 4.93 13.24 0.66
C SER A 292 6.45 13.15 0.53
N GLY A 293 7.03 11.95 0.67
CA GLY A 293 8.46 11.75 0.46
C GLY A 293 8.92 12.20 -0.92
N LEU A 294 8.16 11.83 -1.98
CA LEU A 294 8.44 12.24 -3.35
C LEU A 294 8.34 13.76 -3.54
N VAL A 295 7.31 14.38 -2.95
CA VAL A 295 7.10 15.85 -3.02
C VAL A 295 8.23 16.59 -2.32
N MET A 296 8.60 16.16 -1.11
CA MET A 296 9.69 16.76 -0.34
C MET A 296 11.05 16.60 -1.01
N GLU A 297 11.29 15.45 -1.65
CA GLU A 297 12.49 15.23 -2.44
C GLU A 297 12.53 16.17 -3.66
N ALA A 298 11.43 16.29 -4.42
CA ALA A 298 11.34 17.19 -5.55
C ALA A 298 11.54 18.68 -5.17
N ALA A 299 11.08 19.07 -3.99
CA ALA A 299 11.28 20.42 -3.44
C ALA A 299 12.71 20.71 -2.99
N ARG A 300 13.51 19.67 -2.69
CA ARG A 300 14.93 19.79 -2.28
C ARG A 300 15.91 19.68 -3.45
N ARG A 301 15.46 19.18 -4.60
CA ARG A 301 16.31 19.05 -5.79
C ARG A 301 16.71 20.41 -6.31
N ASP A 302 17.98 20.55 -6.71
CA ASP A 302 18.43 21.73 -7.45
C ASP A 302 17.71 21.81 -8.79
N MET A 303 17.35 23.05 -9.20
CA MET A 303 16.72 23.26 -10.49
C MET A 303 17.71 22.84 -11.60
N PRO A 304 17.39 21.89 -12.47
CA PRO A 304 18.31 21.42 -13.48
C PRO A 304 18.63 22.53 -14.48
N HIS A 305 19.86 22.57 -14.98
CA HIS A 305 20.19 23.31 -16.20
C HIS A 305 19.42 22.71 -17.37
N ASN A 306 18.41 23.42 -17.82
CA ASN A 306 17.29 22.91 -18.53
C ASN A 306 17.43 23.30 -20.00
N GLY A 307 17.77 22.35 -20.87
CA GLY A 307 17.73 22.52 -22.33
C GLY A 307 16.33 22.51 -22.91
N ALA A 308 15.28 22.72 -22.12
CA ALA A 308 13.91 22.74 -22.58
C ALA A 308 13.66 23.91 -23.54
N THR A 309 13.00 23.61 -24.65
CA THR A 309 12.74 24.55 -25.75
C THR A 309 11.30 25.10 -25.73
N CYS A 310 10.51 24.76 -24.71
CA CYS A 310 9.16 25.26 -24.52
C CYS A 310 8.85 25.56 -23.06
N ALA A 311 7.83 26.40 -22.85
CA ALA A 311 7.25 26.67 -21.55
C ALA A 311 5.73 26.37 -21.58
N ILE A 312 5.22 25.72 -20.52
CA ILE A 312 3.82 25.34 -20.41
C ILE A 312 3.23 26.03 -19.19
N ILE A 313 2.26 26.89 -19.42
CA ILE A 313 1.57 27.70 -18.41
C ILE A 313 0.24 27.02 -18.08
N GLY A 314 0.06 26.55 -16.85
CA GLY A 314 -1.21 26.07 -16.32
C GLY A 314 -1.90 27.18 -15.53
N VAL A 315 -3.19 27.38 -15.76
CA VAL A 315 -4.00 28.40 -15.10
C VAL A 315 -5.23 27.74 -14.47
N ASP A 316 -5.25 27.62 -13.15
CA ASP A 316 -6.46 27.28 -12.40
C ASP A 316 -7.24 28.55 -12.07
N VAL A 317 -8.53 28.57 -12.43
CA VAL A 317 -9.36 29.78 -12.40
C VAL A 317 -10.36 29.69 -11.26
N ALA A 318 -10.19 30.52 -10.23
CA ALA A 318 -11.19 30.71 -9.20
C ALA A 318 -11.99 32.01 -9.46
N ARG A 319 -13.28 32.01 -9.09
CA ARG A 319 -14.15 33.19 -9.12
C ARG A 319 -14.70 33.42 -7.71
N PHE A 320 -14.60 34.65 -7.22
CA PHE A 320 -15.20 35.12 -5.95
C PHE A 320 -15.44 34.01 -4.89
N GLY A 321 -14.55 33.87 -3.94
CA GLY A 321 -14.63 32.89 -2.87
C GLY A 321 -13.29 32.74 -2.15
N ASP A 322 -13.12 31.64 -1.42
CA ASP A 322 -11.92 31.35 -0.66
C ASP A 322 -10.80 30.71 -1.49
N ASP A 323 -11.12 30.23 -2.70
CA ASP A 323 -10.16 29.58 -3.60
C ASP A 323 -9.33 30.62 -4.38
N ASP A 324 -8.06 30.35 -4.65
CA ASP A 324 -7.13 31.22 -5.36
C ASP A 324 -7.08 30.92 -6.87
N SER A 325 -7.00 31.96 -7.71
CA SER A 325 -6.57 31.76 -9.11
C SER A 325 -5.05 31.61 -9.14
N VAL A 326 -4.56 30.54 -9.75
CA VAL A 326 -3.14 30.19 -9.74
C VAL A 326 -2.58 30.08 -11.15
N ILE A 327 -1.41 30.69 -11.38
CA ILE A 327 -0.61 30.50 -12.60
C ILE A 327 0.66 29.75 -12.21
N TYR A 328 0.83 28.55 -12.80
CA TYR A 328 2.04 27.76 -12.69
C TYR A 328 2.71 27.59 -14.06
N THR A 329 4.03 27.76 -14.14
CA THR A 329 4.76 27.55 -15.40
C THR A 329 5.81 26.48 -15.22
N ARG A 330 5.70 25.43 -16.03
CA ARG A 330 6.66 24.33 -16.11
C ARG A 330 7.55 24.51 -17.33
N ILE A 331 8.86 24.31 -17.14
CA ILE A 331 9.89 24.35 -18.17
C ILE A 331 10.71 23.07 -18.05
N GLY A 332 10.39 22.05 -18.84
CA GLY A 332 11.01 20.73 -18.73
C GLY A 332 10.89 20.15 -17.32
N ARG A 333 12.02 19.90 -16.65
CA ARG A 333 12.05 19.45 -15.26
C ARG A 333 12.07 20.60 -14.23
N GLY A 334 12.02 21.85 -14.67
CA GLY A 334 12.04 23.04 -13.83
C GLY A 334 10.71 23.81 -13.84
N TRP A 335 10.72 24.95 -13.17
CA TRP A 335 9.55 25.79 -12.94
C TRP A 335 9.91 27.28 -12.93
N LEU A 336 8.89 28.16 -13.04
CA LEU A 336 8.98 29.58 -12.71
C LEU A 336 8.20 29.88 -11.43
N PRO A 337 8.45 31.02 -10.76
CA PRO A 337 7.74 31.41 -9.53
C PRO A 337 6.23 31.36 -9.70
N ILE A 338 5.55 30.67 -8.76
CA ILE A 338 4.10 30.52 -8.73
C ILE A 338 3.44 31.89 -8.50
N LYS A 339 2.41 32.20 -9.26
CA LYS A 339 1.61 33.42 -9.06
C LYS A 339 0.22 33.03 -8.56
N ARG A 340 -0.15 33.54 -7.39
CA ARG A 340 -1.46 33.33 -6.76
C ARG A 340 -2.19 34.64 -6.67
N PHE A 341 -3.47 34.64 -6.95
CA PHE A 341 -4.32 35.83 -6.96
C PHE A 341 -5.65 35.53 -6.31
N LYS A 342 -6.06 36.36 -5.36
CA LYS A 342 -7.32 36.25 -4.65
C LYS A 342 -8.31 37.34 -5.12
N GLY A 343 -9.56 36.94 -5.40
CA GLY A 343 -10.66 37.88 -5.68
C GLY A 343 -10.55 38.65 -7.01
N LEU A 344 -9.79 38.13 -7.98
CA LEU A 344 -9.72 38.78 -9.30
C LEU A 344 -11.01 38.53 -10.12
N SER A 345 -11.43 39.54 -10.90
CA SER A 345 -12.36 39.31 -11.99
C SER A 345 -11.69 38.51 -13.12
N THR A 346 -12.50 37.89 -13.99
CA THR A 346 -11.99 37.13 -15.14
C THR A 346 -11.13 38.00 -16.06
N THR A 347 -11.52 39.25 -16.30
CA THR A 347 -10.75 40.22 -17.12
C THR A 347 -9.41 40.58 -16.46
N GLN A 348 -9.39 40.75 -15.13
CA GLN A 348 -8.14 41.00 -14.41
C GLN A 348 -7.19 39.80 -14.45
N LEU A 349 -7.73 38.58 -14.32
CA LEU A 349 -6.94 37.37 -14.45
C LEU A 349 -6.34 37.24 -15.86
N VAL A 350 -7.13 37.50 -16.92
CA VAL A 350 -6.63 37.53 -18.30
C VAL A 350 -5.46 38.48 -18.46
N ALA A 351 -5.56 39.71 -17.90
CA ALA A 351 -4.45 40.67 -17.94
C ALA A 351 -3.19 40.11 -17.25
N LYS A 352 -3.34 39.39 -16.11
CA LYS A 352 -2.23 38.75 -15.42
C LYS A 352 -1.61 37.60 -16.22
N VAL A 353 -2.44 36.80 -16.90
CA VAL A 353 -1.94 35.70 -17.77
C VAL A 353 -1.16 36.28 -18.96
N LYS A 354 -1.66 37.35 -19.60
CA LYS A 354 -0.94 38.05 -20.68
C LYS A 354 0.39 38.62 -20.23
N GLN A 355 0.40 39.33 -19.09
CA GLN A 355 1.63 39.84 -18.50
C GLN A 355 2.63 38.69 -18.27
N HIS A 356 2.18 37.58 -17.69
CA HIS A 356 3.05 36.42 -17.42
C HIS A 356 3.56 35.76 -18.71
N PHE A 357 2.72 35.66 -19.73
CA PHE A 357 3.16 35.17 -21.04
C PHE A 357 4.29 36.02 -21.65
N ASP A 358 4.21 37.36 -21.52
CA ASP A 358 5.25 38.26 -22.02
C ASP A 358 6.53 38.14 -21.18
N GLU A 359 6.43 37.93 -19.87
CA GLU A 359 7.58 37.61 -19.01
C GLU A 359 8.27 36.33 -19.46
N VAL A 360 7.52 35.26 -19.76
CA VAL A 360 8.06 34.00 -20.26
C VAL A 360 8.72 34.18 -21.62
N ARG A 361 8.15 34.97 -22.49
CA ARG A 361 8.78 35.33 -23.77
C ARG A 361 10.10 36.06 -23.60
N ALA A 362 10.20 36.94 -22.62
CA ALA A 362 11.43 37.69 -22.32
C ALA A 362 12.58 36.78 -21.86
N LEU A 363 12.27 35.54 -21.39
CA LEU A 363 13.27 34.50 -21.08
C LEU A 363 13.83 33.79 -22.34
N GLY A 364 13.38 34.17 -23.54
CA GLY A 364 13.90 33.65 -24.81
C GLY A 364 13.04 32.54 -25.45
N PHE A 365 11.89 32.20 -24.90
CA PHE A 365 10.99 31.22 -25.53
C PHE A 365 10.26 31.79 -26.70
N PRO A 366 10.28 31.14 -27.90
CA PRO A 366 9.48 31.55 -29.04
C PRO A 366 7.98 31.50 -28.73
N ARG A 367 7.18 32.39 -29.32
CA ARG A 367 5.74 32.52 -29.08
C ARG A 367 5.00 31.19 -29.29
N ASP A 368 5.35 30.45 -30.33
CA ASP A 368 4.81 29.14 -30.70
C ASP A 368 5.29 27.97 -29.83
N ARG A 369 6.23 28.25 -28.91
CA ARG A 369 6.74 27.30 -27.94
C ARG A 369 6.30 27.64 -26.50
N ILE A 370 5.35 28.55 -26.34
CA ILE A 370 4.71 28.85 -25.05
C ILE A 370 3.25 28.40 -25.15
N TYR A 371 2.83 27.50 -24.31
CA TYR A 371 1.48 26.92 -24.29
C TYR A 371 0.74 27.38 -23.02
N ILE A 372 -0.54 27.76 -23.16
CA ILE A 372 -1.39 28.17 -22.05
C ILE A 372 -2.54 27.17 -21.95
N ASN A 373 -2.59 26.43 -20.84
CA ASN A 373 -3.69 25.51 -20.51
C ASN A 373 -4.51 26.11 -19.37
N VAL A 374 -5.80 26.37 -19.62
CA VAL A 374 -6.72 26.98 -18.64
C VAL A 374 -7.75 25.94 -18.22
N ASP A 375 -8.01 25.78 -16.92
CA ASP A 375 -9.18 25.01 -16.48
C ASP A 375 -10.46 25.66 -16.99
N GLU A 376 -11.16 24.98 -17.89
CA GLU A 376 -12.41 25.41 -18.48
C GLU A 376 -13.63 25.12 -17.59
N GLY A 377 -13.43 24.39 -16.45
CA GLY A 377 -14.46 24.08 -15.49
C GLY A 377 -15.08 25.34 -14.88
N GLY A 378 -16.40 25.39 -14.82
CA GLY A 378 -17.12 26.51 -14.19
C GLY A 378 -16.92 27.87 -14.88
N VAL A 379 -16.01 28.70 -14.37
CA VAL A 379 -15.79 30.09 -14.81
C VAL A 379 -14.63 30.29 -15.78
N GLY A 380 -13.81 29.28 -16.01
CA GLY A 380 -12.59 29.40 -16.83
C GLY A 380 -12.86 29.55 -18.34
N GLY A 381 -14.06 29.27 -18.81
CA GLY A 381 -14.43 29.48 -20.22
C GLY A 381 -14.29 30.94 -20.69
N GLY A 382 -14.67 31.90 -19.85
CA GLY A 382 -14.54 33.34 -20.16
C GLY A 382 -13.09 33.78 -20.38
N PRO A 383 -12.17 33.53 -19.43
CA PRO A 383 -10.73 33.78 -19.61
C PRO A 383 -10.13 33.12 -20.84
N LYS A 384 -10.48 31.86 -21.11
CA LYS A 384 -10.01 31.14 -22.29
C LYS A 384 -10.44 31.82 -23.58
N ASP A 385 -11.73 32.15 -23.71
CA ASP A 385 -12.26 32.77 -24.93
C ASP A 385 -11.63 34.15 -25.18
N GLN A 386 -11.50 34.97 -24.14
CA GLN A 386 -10.85 36.28 -24.26
C GLN A 386 -9.36 36.16 -24.64
N LEU A 387 -8.60 35.21 -24.05
CA LEU A 387 -7.20 35.00 -24.44
C LEU A 387 -7.08 34.54 -25.90
N ARG A 388 -7.99 33.67 -26.35
CA ARG A 388 -8.03 33.22 -27.73
C ARG A 388 -8.34 34.34 -28.72
N ASP A 389 -9.35 35.17 -28.41
CA ASP A 389 -9.73 36.29 -29.23
C ASP A 389 -8.62 37.35 -29.33
N ASP A 390 -7.82 37.50 -28.27
CA ASP A 390 -6.61 38.33 -28.24
C ASP A 390 -5.38 37.64 -28.90
N GLY A 391 -5.57 36.46 -29.50
CA GLY A 391 -4.56 35.74 -30.29
C GLY A 391 -3.51 35.01 -29.46
N TYR A 392 -3.74 34.69 -28.17
CA TYR A 392 -2.82 33.89 -27.35
C TYR A 392 -3.02 32.41 -27.62
N PRO A 393 -1.93 31.56 -27.54
CA PRO A 393 -1.99 30.11 -27.75
C PRO A 393 -2.59 29.44 -26.54
N VAL A 394 -3.91 29.56 -26.32
CA VAL A 394 -4.63 29.06 -25.18
C VAL A 394 -5.48 27.84 -25.52
N ARG A 395 -5.53 26.88 -24.61
CA ARG A 395 -6.38 25.68 -24.63
C ARG A 395 -7.23 25.63 -23.37
N GLY A 396 -8.51 25.33 -23.53
CA GLY A 396 -9.39 24.98 -22.42
C GLY A 396 -9.28 23.51 -22.08
N ILE A 397 -9.12 23.22 -20.81
CA ILE A 397 -9.00 21.86 -20.28
C ILE A 397 -10.21 21.58 -19.40
N GLN A 398 -10.94 20.53 -19.71
CA GLN A 398 -12.05 20.06 -18.89
C GLN A 398 -11.58 18.89 -18.00
N PHE A 399 -11.44 19.10 -16.73
CA PHE A 399 -11.03 18.05 -15.76
C PHE A 399 -11.93 16.83 -15.80
N GLY A 400 -13.21 17.02 -16.08
CA GLY A 400 -14.20 15.94 -16.19
C GLY A 400 -14.21 15.19 -17.52
N ALA A 401 -13.40 15.59 -18.51
CA ALA A 401 -13.29 14.90 -19.79
C ALA A 401 -12.76 13.46 -19.62
N GLY A 402 -12.98 12.62 -20.63
CA GLY A 402 -12.41 11.26 -20.66
C GLY A 402 -10.88 11.30 -20.66
N ALA A 403 -10.27 10.34 -19.99
CA ALA A 403 -8.83 10.14 -20.01
C ALA A 403 -8.36 9.60 -21.38
N ASP A 404 -7.12 9.90 -21.78
CA ASP A 404 -6.47 9.28 -22.94
C ASP A 404 -6.19 7.78 -22.67
N ASP A 405 -5.89 7.44 -21.40
CA ASP A 405 -5.78 6.05 -20.92
C ASP A 405 -6.96 5.70 -19.98
N PRO A 406 -8.13 5.38 -20.53
CA PRO A 406 -9.33 5.07 -19.75
C PRO A 406 -9.26 3.71 -19.01
N LYS A 407 -8.21 2.90 -19.22
CA LYS A 407 -7.98 1.67 -18.47
C LYS A 407 -7.38 1.97 -17.09
N THR A 408 -6.51 2.97 -17.03
CA THR A 408 -5.79 3.34 -15.80
C THR A 408 -6.46 4.48 -15.03
N TYR A 409 -7.06 5.45 -15.74
CA TYR A 409 -7.58 6.69 -15.14
C TYR A 409 -9.07 6.88 -15.43
N ALA A 410 -9.81 7.31 -14.42
CA ALA A 410 -11.26 7.53 -14.56
C ALA A 410 -11.61 8.73 -15.46
N ARG A 411 -10.79 9.81 -15.41
CA ARG A 411 -10.98 11.05 -16.15
C ARG A 411 -9.64 11.72 -16.48
N LEU A 412 -9.66 12.78 -17.26
CA LEU A 412 -8.47 13.54 -17.62
C LEU A 412 -7.75 14.15 -16.41
N ARG A 413 -8.48 14.59 -15.37
CA ARG A 413 -7.87 15.11 -14.14
C ARG A 413 -6.93 14.07 -13.51
N GLU A 414 -7.40 12.86 -13.32
CA GLU A 414 -6.61 11.77 -12.75
C GLU A 414 -5.39 11.45 -13.61
N GLU A 415 -5.53 11.52 -14.93
CA GLU A 415 -4.41 11.27 -15.84
C GLU A 415 -3.37 12.38 -15.80
N MET A 416 -3.77 13.65 -15.75
CA MET A 416 -2.85 14.78 -15.58
C MET A 416 -2.06 14.65 -14.26
N TRP A 417 -2.73 14.32 -13.17
CA TRP A 417 -2.10 14.07 -11.88
C TRP A 417 -1.17 12.86 -11.92
N GLY A 418 -1.53 11.81 -12.64
CA GLY A 418 -0.68 10.62 -12.85
C GLY A 418 0.59 10.97 -13.62
N ARG A 419 0.47 11.73 -14.72
CA ARG A 419 1.61 12.21 -15.51
C ARG A 419 2.52 13.13 -14.67
N MET A 420 1.94 14.00 -13.85
CA MET A 420 2.67 14.85 -12.90
C MET A 420 3.45 14.03 -11.88
N LYS A 421 2.82 12.99 -11.31
CA LYS A 421 3.49 12.06 -10.38
C LYS A 421 4.68 11.36 -11.03
N LEU A 422 4.53 10.86 -12.27
CA LEU A 422 5.61 10.24 -13.03
C LEU A 422 6.73 11.24 -13.32
N TRP A 423 6.40 12.50 -13.65
CA TRP A 423 7.38 13.57 -13.86
C TRP A 423 8.18 13.87 -12.58
N LEU A 424 7.54 13.91 -11.41
CA LEU A 424 8.23 14.05 -10.12
C LEU A 424 9.19 12.87 -9.87
N MET A 425 8.78 11.64 -10.20
CA MET A 425 9.62 10.44 -10.09
C MET A 425 10.81 10.48 -11.06
N ASP A 426 10.62 11.05 -12.24
CA ASP A 426 11.67 11.20 -13.28
C ASP A 426 12.58 12.42 -13.08
N GLY A 427 12.63 12.97 -11.85
CA GLY A 427 13.53 14.06 -11.50
C GLY A 427 12.97 15.46 -11.72
N GLY A 428 11.67 15.60 -11.87
CA GLY A 428 11.00 16.90 -11.84
C GLY A 428 11.23 17.63 -10.52
N THR A 429 11.38 18.96 -10.60
CA THR A 429 11.65 19.84 -9.44
C THR A 429 10.48 20.79 -9.21
N ILE A 430 10.21 21.11 -7.97
CA ILE A 430 9.20 22.08 -7.57
C ILE A 430 9.81 23.10 -6.61
N PRO A 431 9.23 24.30 -6.49
CA PRO A 431 9.68 25.25 -5.46
C PRO A 431 9.45 24.66 -4.07
N ASN A 432 10.32 25.01 -3.12
CA ASN A 432 10.09 24.74 -1.70
C ASN A 432 9.04 25.70 -1.15
N ASP A 433 7.80 25.50 -1.59
CA ASP A 433 6.62 26.30 -1.26
C ASP A 433 5.63 25.43 -0.49
N GLN A 434 5.37 25.76 0.78
CA GLN A 434 4.54 24.92 1.65
C GLN A 434 3.11 24.76 1.10
N GLY A 435 2.52 25.81 0.52
CA GLY A 435 1.18 25.74 -0.07
C GLY A 435 1.11 24.72 -1.23
N LEU A 436 2.12 24.70 -2.12
CA LEU A 436 2.19 23.70 -3.19
C LEU A 436 2.44 22.28 -2.63
N ILE A 437 3.32 22.15 -1.63
CA ILE A 437 3.60 20.86 -0.98
C ILE A 437 2.33 20.31 -0.36
N ASP A 438 1.57 21.12 0.37
CA ASP A 438 0.31 20.74 0.98
C ASP A 438 -0.73 20.35 -0.09
N ASP A 439 -0.86 21.14 -1.16
CA ASP A 439 -1.77 20.88 -2.28
C ASP A 439 -1.45 19.55 -3.01
N LEU A 440 -0.16 19.25 -3.23
CA LEU A 440 0.27 18.01 -3.88
C LEU A 440 0.04 16.76 -3.03
N THR A 441 0.11 16.92 -1.71
CA THR A 441 0.03 15.80 -0.76
C THR A 441 -1.37 15.58 -0.18
N ALA A 442 -2.28 16.54 -0.32
CA ALA A 442 -3.62 16.49 0.26
C ALA A 442 -4.60 15.51 -0.44
N PRO A 443 -4.65 15.41 -1.80
CA PRO A 443 -5.65 14.57 -2.44
C PRO A 443 -5.42 13.08 -2.22
N GLU A 444 -6.49 12.40 -1.86
CA GLU A 444 -6.57 10.95 -1.77
C GLU A 444 -7.10 10.35 -3.08
N TYR A 445 -6.95 9.03 -3.25
CA TYR A 445 -7.49 8.32 -4.38
C TYR A 445 -8.14 7.00 -3.97
N ASP A 446 -9.09 6.56 -4.79
CA ASP A 446 -9.68 5.23 -4.72
C ASP A 446 -9.47 4.50 -6.05
N ILE A 447 -9.49 3.19 -6.01
CA ILE A 447 -9.51 2.35 -7.21
C ILE A 447 -10.95 1.90 -7.44
N LEU A 448 -11.51 2.28 -8.57
CA LEU A 448 -12.87 1.86 -8.97
C LEU A 448 -12.93 0.36 -9.25
N PRO A 449 -14.12 -0.27 -9.25
CA PRO A 449 -14.28 -1.70 -9.56
C PRO A 449 -13.68 -2.12 -10.91
N GLY A 450 -13.54 -1.20 -11.87
CA GLY A 450 -12.87 -1.40 -13.16
C GLY A 450 -11.36 -1.28 -13.14
N GLY A 451 -10.73 -1.07 -11.97
CA GLY A 451 -9.28 -0.90 -11.81
C GLY A 451 -8.78 0.52 -12.07
N GLN A 452 -9.67 1.46 -12.39
CA GLN A 452 -9.31 2.85 -12.70
C GLN A 452 -9.02 3.65 -11.42
N ILE A 453 -8.02 4.50 -11.50
CA ILE A 453 -7.70 5.48 -10.46
C ILE A 453 -8.70 6.62 -10.53
N LYS A 454 -9.30 6.96 -9.38
CA LYS A 454 -10.17 8.11 -9.18
C LYS A 454 -9.65 8.96 -8.04
N LEU A 455 -9.30 10.20 -8.29
CA LEU A 455 -8.93 11.17 -7.27
C LEU A 455 -10.14 11.64 -6.46
N GLU A 456 -9.88 11.96 -5.21
CA GLU A 456 -10.83 12.61 -4.33
C GLU A 456 -11.33 13.92 -4.97
N SER A 457 -12.64 14.18 -4.89
CA SER A 457 -13.20 15.41 -5.41
C SER A 457 -12.88 16.61 -4.51
N LYS A 458 -12.78 17.83 -5.08
CA LYS A 458 -12.62 19.07 -4.28
C LYS A 458 -13.71 19.19 -3.20
N LYS A 459 -14.93 18.69 -3.48
CA LYS A 459 -16.05 18.67 -2.53
C LYS A 459 -15.79 17.72 -1.33
N ASP A 460 -15.22 16.57 -1.58
CA ASP A 460 -14.93 15.59 -0.52
C ASP A 460 -13.71 16.02 0.30
N MET A 461 -12.69 16.62 -0.33
CA MET A 461 -11.59 17.29 0.37
C MET A 461 -12.11 18.36 1.35
N LYS A 462 -13.02 19.23 0.91
CA LYS A 462 -13.64 20.24 1.78
C LYS A 462 -14.43 19.64 2.95
N LYS A 463 -15.13 18.51 2.77
CA LYS A 463 -15.79 17.79 3.88
C LYS A 463 -14.77 17.25 4.91
N ARG A 464 -13.57 16.90 4.48
CA ARG A 464 -12.45 16.43 5.30
C ARG A 464 -11.67 17.59 5.94
N GLY A 465 -12.11 18.84 5.72
CA GLY A 465 -11.46 20.05 6.23
C GLY A 465 -10.21 20.47 5.49
N MET A 466 -9.99 19.90 4.30
CA MET A 466 -8.84 20.27 3.44
C MET A 466 -9.23 21.35 2.42
N PRO A 467 -8.33 22.31 2.13
CA PRO A 467 -8.56 23.30 1.07
C PRO A 467 -8.55 22.67 -0.32
N SER A 468 -8.96 23.45 -1.31
CA SER A 468 -8.82 23.11 -2.73
C SER A 468 -7.33 23.06 -3.12
N PRO A 469 -6.85 22.08 -3.90
CA PRO A 469 -5.43 21.96 -4.27
C PRO A 469 -5.10 22.82 -5.50
N ASP A 470 -5.40 24.12 -5.45
CA ASP A 470 -5.39 25.01 -6.61
C ASP A 470 -4.01 25.17 -7.25
N SER A 471 -2.93 25.23 -6.44
CA SER A 471 -1.55 25.27 -6.97
C SER A 471 -1.13 23.97 -7.63
N ALA A 472 -1.55 22.84 -7.09
CA ALA A 472 -1.26 21.53 -7.68
C ALA A 472 -2.12 21.26 -8.93
N ASP A 473 -3.39 21.70 -8.96
CA ASP A 473 -4.23 21.62 -10.15
C ASP A 473 -3.67 22.51 -11.28
N ALA A 474 -3.14 23.72 -10.97
CA ALA A 474 -2.43 24.56 -11.95
C ALA A 474 -1.17 23.87 -12.50
N LEU A 475 -0.38 23.18 -11.67
CA LEU A 475 0.74 22.37 -12.13
C LEU A 475 0.25 21.17 -12.98
N ALA A 476 -0.79 20.47 -12.56
CA ALA A 476 -1.36 19.33 -13.29
C ALA A 476 -1.82 19.71 -14.70
N LEU A 477 -2.40 20.91 -14.89
CA LEU A 477 -2.78 21.44 -16.19
C LEU A 477 -1.61 21.50 -17.19
N THR A 478 -0.36 21.61 -16.72
CA THR A 478 0.82 21.59 -17.61
C THR A 478 1.08 20.22 -18.22
N PHE A 479 0.38 19.17 -17.76
CA PHE A 479 0.47 17.79 -18.25
C PHE A 479 -0.77 17.35 -19.07
N ALA A 480 -1.66 18.28 -19.40
CA ALA A 480 -2.87 17.97 -20.17
C ALA A 480 -2.58 17.37 -21.55
N TYR A 481 -1.45 17.75 -22.15
CA TYR A 481 -1.03 17.23 -23.46
C TYR A 481 0.43 16.75 -23.39
N LYS A 482 0.75 15.75 -24.24
CA LYS A 482 2.14 15.36 -24.51
C LYS A 482 2.79 16.39 -25.42
N ILE A 483 3.74 17.16 -24.91
CA ILE A 483 4.48 18.20 -25.64
C ILE A 483 5.95 17.78 -25.70
N GLU A 484 6.55 17.88 -26.88
CA GLU A 484 7.98 17.63 -27.06
C GLU A 484 8.77 18.81 -26.48
N GLU A 485 9.31 18.62 -25.29
CA GLU A 485 9.93 19.71 -24.49
C GLU A 485 11.39 19.94 -24.84
N TYR A 486 12.04 18.94 -25.46
CA TYR A 486 13.46 18.97 -25.81
C TYR A 486 13.60 18.71 -27.30
N ILE A 487 13.81 19.80 -28.08
CA ILE A 487 14.09 19.72 -29.50
C ILE A 487 15.51 20.26 -29.72
N PRO A 488 16.41 19.55 -30.45
CA PRO A 488 17.72 20.09 -30.79
C PRO A 488 17.59 21.45 -31.47
N LEU A 489 18.40 22.44 -31.07
CA LEU A 489 18.38 23.81 -31.63
C LEU A 489 18.46 23.81 -33.16
N ALA A 490 19.29 22.94 -33.73
CA ALA A 490 19.41 22.80 -35.20
C ALA A 490 18.11 22.36 -35.88
N GLU A 491 17.31 21.48 -35.20
CA GLU A 491 15.99 21.06 -35.69
C GLU A 491 14.95 22.14 -35.52
N LEU A 492 15.03 22.91 -34.45
CA LEU A 492 14.14 24.08 -34.21
C LEU A 492 14.35 25.14 -35.28
N GLU A 493 15.61 25.44 -35.60
CA GLU A 493 15.95 26.36 -36.69
C GLU A 493 15.49 25.86 -38.08
N TYR A 494 15.62 24.55 -38.32
CA TYR A 494 15.14 23.92 -39.55
C TYR A 494 13.63 23.97 -39.67
N ARG A 495 12.90 23.69 -38.62
CA ARG A 495 11.42 23.80 -38.54
C ARG A 495 10.97 25.27 -38.79
N ASN A 496 11.64 26.24 -38.15
CA ASN A 496 11.35 27.67 -38.32
C ASN A 496 11.64 28.19 -39.74
N ARG A 497 12.70 27.68 -40.43
CA ARG A 497 12.96 28.02 -41.84
C ARG A 497 11.92 27.43 -42.80
N ARG A 498 11.35 26.27 -42.48
CA ARG A 498 10.27 25.66 -43.27
C ARG A 498 8.89 26.22 -43.04
N SER A 499 8.63 26.78 -41.87
CA SER A 499 7.32 27.35 -41.49
C SER A 499 7.05 28.76 -42.06
N GLY A 500 7.95 29.32 -42.87
CA GLY A 500 7.73 30.59 -43.60
C GLY A 500 6.61 30.53 -44.63
N ARG A 501 5.77 29.49 -44.66
CA ARG A 501 4.51 29.36 -45.41
C ARG A 501 3.30 29.60 -44.48
N ARG A 502 2.35 30.34 -44.95
CA ARG A 502 1.21 30.99 -44.29
C ARG A 502 0.17 30.13 -43.57
N ASP A 503 0.36 28.84 -43.42
CA ASP A 503 -0.59 27.94 -42.70
C ASP A 503 0.09 27.21 -41.57
N TYR A 504 0.65 27.96 -40.60
CA TYR A 504 1.22 27.37 -39.39
C TYR A 504 0.12 27.15 -38.37
N ASP A 505 -0.32 25.90 -38.21
CA ASP A 505 -1.08 25.44 -37.05
C ASP A 505 -0.10 25.19 -35.93
N PRO A 506 -0.03 26.04 -34.85
CA PRO A 506 0.87 25.86 -33.74
C PRO A 506 0.62 24.53 -32.97
N PHE A 507 -0.43 23.81 -33.36
CA PHE A 507 -0.86 22.57 -32.76
C PHE A 507 -0.83 21.35 -33.71
N ALA A 508 -0.29 21.50 -34.94
CA ALA A 508 -0.21 20.40 -35.93
C ALA A 508 0.64 19.21 -35.46
N CYS A 509 1.56 19.43 -34.53
CA CYS A 509 2.38 18.36 -33.92
C CYS A 509 1.65 17.58 -32.81
N LEU A 510 0.35 17.90 -32.59
CA LEU A 510 -0.46 17.32 -31.51
C LEU A 510 -1.68 16.54 -32.02
N LYS A 511 -1.73 16.26 -33.34
CA LYS A 511 -2.73 15.37 -33.99
C LYS A 511 -2.21 13.94 -34.06
#